data_9021542540f4816090e3954444145ebe
#
_entry.id   9021542540f4816090e3954444145ebe
#
_cell.length_a   1.000
_cell.length_b   1.000
_cell.length_c   1.000
_cell.angle_alpha   90.00
_cell.angle_beta   90.00
_cell.angle_gamma   90.00
#
_symmetry.space_group_name_H-M   'P 1'
#
loop_
_entity.id
_entity.type
_entity.pdbx_description
1 polymer ?
#
loop_
_entity_poly.entity_id
_entity_poly.type
_entity_poly.pdbx_seq_one_letter_code
_entity_poly.pdbx_strand_id
1 'polypeptide(L)'
;AGTEEERSALLQEAVGWCDRIVENCSDVGVCSDAVVLRAGLYLQLGKAAEAIEELEPSADPSRLSGQNGTLLVQAYQLSGDAEKARSYAQAKQYLDLLNLIGDAILDLSLDERNIEHCEETIRRIKGVMDLYHLDTLHPNVAAQFQFQSAIVYAVNGREEEALAALRRFEKCIDKLFQPEQSGLHGDGYFNQLDAWIDRLPLGSMAPRDKSFIRQSLREALVYPAFDSLKEKEEFQKLVYRLTEGGGENA
;
A
#
# COMPACT_ATOMS: atom_id res chain seq x y z
N ALA A 1 -16.67 -37.99 -14.55
CA ALA A 1 -17.13 -36.64 -14.21
C ALA A 1 -18.45 -36.82 -13.49
N GLY A 2 -18.54 -36.40 -12.20
CA GLY A 2 -19.77 -36.50 -11.42
C GLY A 2 -20.85 -35.55 -11.96
N THR A 3 -22.08 -35.77 -11.53
CA THR A 3 -23.20 -34.88 -11.87
C THR A 3 -23.08 -33.55 -11.15
N GLU A 4 -23.79 -32.51 -11.59
CA GLU A 4 -23.81 -31.20 -10.91
C GLU A 4 -24.35 -31.32 -9.47
N GLU A 5 -25.32 -32.25 -9.27
CA GLU A 5 -25.86 -32.55 -7.95
C GLU A 5 -24.81 -33.19 -7.02
N GLU A 6 -24.01 -34.13 -7.51
CA GLU A 6 -22.90 -34.72 -6.74
C GLU A 6 -21.84 -33.68 -6.38
N ARG A 7 -21.51 -32.80 -7.32
CA ARG A 7 -20.59 -31.69 -7.08
C ARG A 7 -21.11 -30.74 -6.01
N SER A 8 -22.38 -30.34 -6.10
CA SER A 8 -23.02 -29.47 -5.12
C SER A 8 -23.03 -30.08 -3.72
N ALA A 9 -23.34 -31.38 -3.61
CA ALA A 9 -23.32 -32.08 -2.33
C ALA A 9 -21.91 -32.11 -1.71
N LEU A 10 -20.87 -32.36 -2.49
CA LEU A 10 -19.48 -32.34 -2.02
C LEU A 10 -19.05 -30.94 -1.56
N LEU A 11 -19.45 -29.88 -2.26
CA LEU A 11 -19.17 -28.50 -1.88
C LEU A 11 -19.88 -28.15 -0.54
N GLN A 12 -21.13 -28.58 -0.35
CA GLN A 12 -21.86 -28.38 0.90
C GLN A 12 -21.22 -29.16 2.07
N GLU A 13 -20.75 -30.38 1.83
CA GLU A 13 -20.00 -31.13 2.82
C GLU A 13 -18.71 -30.39 3.22
N ALA A 14 -17.97 -29.84 2.26
CA ALA A 14 -16.77 -29.07 2.50
C ALA A 14 -17.05 -27.80 3.32
N VAL A 15 -18.17 -27.10 3.08
CA VAL A 15 -18.62 -25.99 3.94
C VAL A 15 -18.79 -26.47 5.39
N GLY A 16 -19.46 -27.59 5.62
CA GLY A 16 -19.64 -28.16 6.97
C GLY A 16 -18.32 -28.56 7.64
N TRP A 17 -17.26 -28.87 6.88
CA TRP A 17 -15.92 -29.06 7.45
C TRP A 17 -15.32 -27.73 7.92
N CYS A 18 -15.45 -26.67 7.12
CA CYS A 18 -14.99 -25.34 7.52
C CYS A 18 -15.72 -24.84 8.78
N ASP A 19 -17.05 -25.05 8.87
CA ASP A 19 -17.84 -24.70 10.06
C ASP A 19 -17.26 -25.36 11.33
N ARG A 20 -17.02 -26.68 11.26
CA ARG A 20 -16.42 -27.42 12.40
C ARG A 20 -15.04 -26.91 12.79
N ILE A 21 -14.22 -26.49 11.82
CA ILE A 21 -12.91 -25.89 12.10
C ILE A 21 -13.07 -24.57 12.82
N VAL A 22 -13.93 -23.68 12.32
CA VAL A 22 -14.15 -22.34 12.92
C VAL A 22 -14.72 -22.45 14.34
N GLU A 23 -15.62 -23.42 14.59
CA GLU A 23 -16.25 -23.61 15.90
C GLU A 23 -15.35 -24.27 16.94
N ASN A 24 -14.44 -25.16 16.53
CA ASN A 24 -13.74 -26.04 17.45
C ASN A 24 -12.20 -25.85 17.47
N CYS A 25 -11.63 -25.14 16.53
CA CYS A 25 -10.19 -24.91 16.46
C CYS A 25 -9.80 -23.64 17.23
N SER A 26 -8.77 -23.74 18.06
CA SER A 26 -8.22 -22.59 18.80
C SER A 26 -7.09 -21.87 18.05
N ASP A 27 -6.61 -22.41 16.93
CA ASP A 27 -5.58 -21.79 16.10
C ASP A 27 -6.21 -20.73 15.19
N VAL A 28 -5.84 -19.46 15.43
CA VAL A 28 -6.39 -18.31 14.72
C VAL A 28 -6.05 -18.36 13.22
N GLY A 29 -4.87 -18.87 12.86
CA GLY A 29 -4.44 -18.99 11.45
C GLY A 29 -5.31 -20.01 10.71
N VAL A 30 -5.49 -21.20 11.30
CA VAL A 30 -6.34 -22.26 10.74
C VAL A 30 -7.80 -21.81 10.61
N CYS A 31 -8.33 -21.10 11.62
CA CYS A 31 -9.69 -20.54 11.55
C CYS A 31 -9.81 -19.51 10.43
N SER A 32 -8.81 -18.62 10.26
CA SER A 32 -8.80 -17.62 9.18
C SER A 32 -8.78 -18.29 7.80
N ASP A 33 -7.97 -19.31 7.62
CA ASP A 33 -7.90 -20.07 6.35
C ASP A 33 -9.22 -20.79 6.07
N ALA A 34 -9.86 -21.36 7.09
CA ALA A 34 -11.17 -22.02 6.95
C ALA A 34 -12.27 -21.04 6.52
N VAL A 35 -12.26 -19.82 7.06
CA VAL A 35 -13.17 -18.72 6.65
C VAL A 35 -13.00 -18.39 5.17
N VAL A 36 -11.76 -18.19 4.72
CA VAL A 36 -11.47 -17.87 3.32
C VAL A 36 -11.88 -19.00 2.38
N LEU A 37 -11.59 -20.26 2.77
CA LEU A 37 -11.99 -21.43 2.00
C LEU A 37 -13.52 -21.52 1.92
N ARG A 38 -14.22 -21.33 3.04
CA ARG A 38 -15.69 -21.37 3.10
C ARG A 38 -16.33 -20.34 2.18
N ALA A 39 -15.83 -19.10 2.20
CA ALA A 39 -16.28 -18.06 1.29
C ALA A 39 -16.10 -18.47 -0.20
N GLY A 40 -14.97 -19.07 -0.53
CA GLY A 40 -14.73 -19.59 -1.88
C GLY A 40 -15.70 -20.73 -2.27
N LEU A 41 -16.07 -21.61 -1.32
CA LEU A 41 -17.08 -22.65 -1.51
C LEU A 41 -18.48 -22.06 -1.72
N TYR A 42 -18.85 -21.01 -0.97
CA TYR A 42 -20.10 -20.27 -1.17
C TYR A 42 -20.20 -19.71 -2.59
N LEU A 43 -19.13 -19.13 -3.11
CA LEU A 43 -19.11 -18.63 -4.50
C LEU A 43 -19.33 -19.76 -5.52
N GLN A 44 -18.73 -20.91 -5.32
CA GLN A 44 -18.93 -22.07 -6.21
C GLN A 44 -20.36 -22.63 -6.13
N LEU A 45 -21.04 -22.46 -5.00
CA LEU A 45 -22.45 -22.81 -4.78
C LEU A 45 -23.43 -21.73 -5.27
N GLY A 46 -22.94 -20.59 -5.80
CA GLY A 46 -23.77 -19.45 -6.18
C GLY A 46 -24.33 -18.64 -5.01
N LYS A 47 -23.79 -18.84 -3.79
CA LYS A 47 -24.21 -18.21 -2.54
C LYS A 47 -23.40 -16.94 -2.29
N ALA A 48 -23.66 -15.91 -3.11
CA ALA A 48 -22.92 -14.64 -3.05
C ALA A 48 -23.15 -13.88 -1.74
N ALA A 49 -24.38 -13.90 -1.21
CA ALA A 49 -24.73 -13.18 0.02
C ALA A 49 -23.95 -13.73 1.22
N GLU A 50 -23.86 -15.03 1.36
CA GLU A 50 -23.12 -15.70 2.43
C GLU A 50 -21.61 -15.39 2.34
N ALA A 51 -21.04 -15.38 1.12
CA ALA A 51 -19.66 -15.00 0.92
C ALA A 51 -19.38 -13.53 1.28
N ILE A 52 -20.30 -12.61 0.98
CA ILE A 52 -20.19 -11.19 1.34
C ILE A 52 -20.28 -11.02 2.85
N GLU A 53 -21.28 -11.64 3.50
CA GLU A 53 -21.45 -11.58 4.96
C GLU A 53 -20.19 -12.03 5.71
N GLU A 54 -19.52 -13.03 5.18
CA GLU A 54 -18.28 -13.57 5.76
C GLU A 54 -17.06 -12.66 5.55
N LEU A 55 -16.89 -12.10 4.36
CA LEU A 55 -15.66 -11.41 3.96
C LEU A 55 -15.69 -9.90 4.20
N GLU A 56 -16.85 -9.24 4.05
CA GLU A 56 -16.93 -7.78 4.14
C GLU A 56 -16.52 -7.21 5.50
N PRO A 57 -16.85 -7.84 6.65
CA PRO A 57 -16.38 -7.38 7.97
C PRO A 57 -14.85 -7.39 8.12
N SER A 58 -14.19 -8.20 7.32
CA SER A 58 -12.72 -8.37 7.31
C SER A 58 -12.05 -7.62 6.15
N ALA A 59 -12.74 -6.72 5.47
CA ALA A 59 -12.21 -5.96 4.32
C ALA A 59 -11.36 -4.75 4.76
N ASP A 60 -10.49 -4.95 5.74
CA ASP A 60 -9.48 -3.99 6.16
C ASP A 60 -8.25 -4.01 5.21
N PRO A 61 -7.37 -2.99 5.27
CA PRO A 61 -6.22 -2.91 4.38
C PRO A 61 -5.29 -4.14 4.40
N SER A 62 -5.15 -4.79 5.58
CA SER A 62 -4.23 -5.93 5.73
C SER A 62 -4.74 -7.21 5.06
N ARG A 63 -6.04 -7.34 4.88
CA ARG A 63 -6.70 -8.54 4.33
C ARG A 63 -7.21 -8.36 2.91
N LEU A 64 -7.57 -7.12 2.54
CA LEU A 64 -8.14 -6.84 1.24
C LEU A 64 -7.14 -7.05 0.09
N SER A 65 -5.84 -6.83 0.31
CA SER A 65 -4.78 -7.08 -0.68
C SER A 65 -4.57 -8.58 -0.98
N GLY A 66 -5.03 -9.48 -0.10
CA GLY A 66 -4.89 -10.92 -0.27
C GLY A 66 -6.04 -11.58 -1.05
N GLN A 67 -6.20 -12.90 -0.83
CA GLN A 67 -7.24 -13.71 -1.44
C GLN A 67 -8.65 -13.25 -1.04
N ASN A 68 -8.83 -12.77 0.18
CA ASN A 68 -10.11 -12.25 0.69
C ASN A 68 -10.68 -11.15 -0.22
N GLY A 69 -9.84 -10.20 -0.63
CA GLY A 69 -10.27 -9.13 -1.53
C GLY A 69 -10.71 -9.65 -2.90
N THR A 70 -10.01 -10.64 -3.44
CA THR A 70 -10.39 -11.27 -4.71
C THR A 70 -11.75 -11.96 -4.61
N LEU A 71 -11.97 -12.74 -3.56
CA LEU A 71 -13.24 -13.44 -3.32
C LEU A 71 -14.38 -12.45 -3.06
N LEU A 72 -14.13 -11.37 -2.32
CA LEU A 72 -15.12 -10.33 -2.06
C LEU A 72 -15.57 -9.62 -3.35
N VAL A 73 -14.63 -9.28 -4.22
CA VAL A 73 -14.94 -8.72 -5.55
C VAL A 73 -15.80 -9.68 -6.37
N GLN A 74 -15.45 -10.97 -6.39
CA GLN A 74 -16.23 -12.01 -7.09
C GLN A 74 -17.64 -12.17 -6.49
N ALA A 75 -17.76 -12.09 -5.17
CA ALA A 75 -19.06 -12.19 -4.48
C ALA A 75 -19.99 -11.04 -4.87
N TYR A 76 -19.49 -9.79 -4.89
CA TYR A 76 -20.26 -8.65 -5.36
C TYR A 76 -20.59 -8.72 -6.85
N GLN A 77 -19.68 -9.26 -7.65
CA GLN A 77 -19.93 -9.48 -9.08
C GLN A 77 -21.06 -10.52 -9.29
N LEU A 78 -21.05 -11.61 -8.53
CA LEU A 78 -22.07 -12.66 -8.58
C LEU A 78 -23.43 -12.17 -8.04
N SER A 79 -23.44 -11.31 -7.04
CA SER A 79 -24.68 -10.69 -6.50
C SER A 79 -25.30 -9.64 -7.43
N GLY A 80 -24.59 -9.21 -8.47
CA GLY A 80 -25.01 -8.16 -9.40
C GLY A 80 -24.70 -6.73 -8.94
N ASP A 81 -24.02 -6.53 -7.80
CA ASP A 81 -23.59 -5.23 -7.31
C ASP A 81 -22.24 -4.82 -7.95
N ALA A 82 -22.32 -4.36 -9.20
CA ALA A 82 -21.17 -3.99 -9.99
C ALA A 82 -20.41 -2.77 -9.43
N GLU A 83 -21.09 -1.89 -8.70
CA GLU A 83 -20.49 -0.69 -8.10
C GLU A 83 -19.57 -1.08 -6.94
N LYS A 84 -20.06 -1.87 -6.00
CA LYS A 84 -19.24 -2.39 -4.90
C LYS A 84 -18.13 -3.31 -5.39
N ALA A 85 -18.39 -4.17 -6.37
CA ALA A 85 -17.37 -5.00 -6.98
C ALA A 85 -16.20 -4.15 -7.51
N ARG A 86 -16.51 -3.06 -8.23
CA ARG A 86 -15.49 -2.15 -8.76
C ARG A 86 -14.75 -1.39 -7.65
N SER A 87 -15.46 -0.89 -6.64
CA SER A 87 -14.85 -0.19 -5.50
C SER A 87 -13.84 -1.08 -4.77
N TYR A 88 -14.21 -2.31 -4.43
CA TYR A 88 -13.27 -3.24 -3.79
C TYR A 88 -12.13 -3.67 -4.71
N ALA A 89 -12.37 -3.83 -6.00
CA ALA A 89 -11.32 -4.14 -6.97
C ALA A 89 -10.27 -3.02 -7.05
N GLN A 90 -10.70 -1.76 -7.08
CA GLN A 90 -9.78 -0.61 -7.07
C GLN A 90 -9.04 -0.48 -5.74
N ALA A 91 -9.71 -0.66 -4.60
CA ALA A 91 -9.09 -0.63 -3.29
C ALA A 91 -8.01 -1.74 -3.16
N LYS A 92 -8.32 -2.96 -3.62
CA LYS A 92 -7.34 -4.05 -3.67
C LYS A 92 -6.13 -3.70 -4.54
N GLN A 93 -6.36 -3.23 -5.76
CA GLN A 93 -5.29 -2.85 -6.68
C GLN A 93 -4.40 -1.75 -6.11
N TYR A 94 -4.99 -0.76 -5.47
CA TYR A 94 -4.27 0.30 -4.78
C TYR A 94 -3.38 -0.24 -3.66
N LEU A 95 -3.91 -1.13 -2.82
CA LEU A 95 -3.14 -1.77 -1.74
C LEU A 95 -2.01 -2.66 -2.28
N ASP A 96 -2.26 -3.42 -3.35
CA ASP A 96 -1.24 -4.25 -4.00
C ASP A 96 -0.11 -3.38 -4.57
N LEU A 97 -0.44 -2.21 -5.13
CA LEU A 97 0.54 -1.23 -5.58
C LEU A 97 1.38 -0.69 -4.42
N LEU A 98 0.76 -0.32 -3.29
CA LEU A 98 1.49 0.16 -2.11
C LEU A 98 2.38 -0.93 -1.51
N ASN A 99 1.91 -2.17 -1.46
CA ASN A 99 2.67 -3.33 -0.99
C ASN A 99 3.89 -3.58 -1.88
N LEU A 100 3.73 -3.57 -3.20
CA LEU A 100 4.86 -3.72 -4.14
C LEU A 100 5.95 -2.69 -3.89
N ILE A 101 5.59 -1.45 -3.62
CA ILE A 101 6.56 -0.38 -3.35
C ILE A 101 7.17 -0.53 -1.96
N GLY A 102 6.37 -0.93 -0.96
CA GLY A 102 6.84 -1.24 0.38
C GLY A 102 7.86 -2.38 0.40
N ASP A 103 7.59 -3.46 -0.34
CA ASP A 103 8.49 -4.60 -0.50
C ASP A 103 9.81 -4.18 -1.18
N ALA A 104 9.74 -3.29 -2.18
CA ALA A 104 10.93 -2.77 -2.82
C ALA A 104 11.75 -1.85 -1.90
N ILE A 105 11.12 -1.04 -1.06
CA ILE A 105 11.82 -0.25 -0.03
C ILE A 105 12.56 -1.17 0.94
N LEU A 106 11.92 -2.26 1.36
CA LEU A 106 12.54 -3.26 2.21
C LEU A 106 13.71 -3.95 1.50
N ASP A 107 13.53 -4.41 0.26
CA ASP A 107 14.58 -5.02 -0.57
C ASP A 107 15.81 -4.11 -0.69
N LEU A 108 15.61 -2.82 -1.01
CA LEU A 108 16.68 -1.83 -1.07
C LEU A 108 17.42 -1.65 0.27
N SER A 109 16.73 -1.81 1.40
CA SER A 109 17.33 -1.66 2.73
C SER A 109 18.14 -2.88 3.20
N LEU A 110 17.90 -4.05 2.60
CA LEU A 110 18.60 -5.29 2.97
C LEU A 110 20.03 -5.37 2.45
N ASP A 111 20.28 -4.82 1.26
CA ASP A 111 21.61 -4.88 0.63
C ASP A 111 21.92 -3.57 -0.14
N GLU A 112 21.97 -2.47 0.59
CA GLU A 112 22.17 -1.10 0.05
C GLU A 112 23.47 -0.97 -0.76
N ARG A 113 24.47 -1.85 -0.54
CA ARG A 113 25.77 -1.80 -1.20
C ARG A 113 25.81 -2.55 -2.53
N ASN A 114 24.82 -3.36 -2.83
CA ASN A 114 24.67 -4.04 -4.12
C ASN A 114 24.07 -3.09 -5.16
N ILE A 115 24.88 -2.14 -5.60
CA ILE A 115 24.40 -1.04 -6.45
C ILE A 115 23.75 -1.53 -7.74
N GLU A 116 24.24 -2.61 -8.35
CA GLU A 116 23.69 -3.15 -9.60
C GLU A 116 22.24 -3.64 -9.40
N HIS A 117 21.98 -4.41 -8.34
CA HIS A 117 20.62 -4.85 -7.99
C HIS A 117 19.72 -3.67 -7.61
N CYS A 118 20.23 -2.77 -6.76
CA CYS A 118 19.48 -1.62 -6.30
C CYS A 118 19.07 -0.67 -7.45
N GLU A 119 19.98 -0.38 -8.39
CA GLU A 119 19.67 0.47 -9.55
C GLU A 119 18.54 -0.15 -10.41
N GLU A 120 18.56 -1.46 -10.62
CA GLU A 120 17.50 -2.14 -11.37
C GLU A 120 16.16 -2.12 -10.62
N THR A 121 16.17 -2.34 -9.30
CA THR A 121 14.97 -2.22 -8.45
C THR A 121 14.43 -0.78 -8.51
N ILE A 122 15.30 0.24 -8.32
CA ILE A 122 14.91 1.66 -8.38
C ILE A 122 14.33 1.99 -9.75
N ARG A 123 14.95 1.54 -10.84
CA ARG A 123 14.48 1.81 -12.20
C ARG A 123 13.08 1.25 -12.45
N ARG A 124 12.82 -0.01 -12.04
CA ARG A 124 11.52 -0.68 -12.22
C ARG A 124 10.43 0.00 -11.40
N ILE A 125 10.68 0.17 -10.12
CA ILE A 125 9.69 0.75 -9.20
C ILE A 125 9.38 2.20 -9.56
N LYS A 126 10.40 2.99 -9.93
CA LYS A 126 10.17 4.34 -10.42
C LYS A 126 9.25 4.34 -11.65
N GLY A 127 9.43 3.41 -12.59
CA GLY A 127 8.53 3.28 -13.75
C GLY A 127 7.09 2.99 -13.34
N VAL A 128 6.88 2.11 -12.35
CA VAL A 128 5.55 1.84 -11.80
C VAL A 128 4.97 3.08 -11.12
N MET A 129 5.76 3.76 -10.28
CA MET A 129 5.32 4.99 -9.59
C MET A 129 4.92 6.10 -10.57
N ASP A 130 5.69 6.29 -11.64
CA ASP A 130 5.42 7.29 -12.66
C ASP A 130 4.10 6.96 -13.42
N LEU A 131 3.87 5.68 -13.77
CA LEU A 131 2.65 5.23 -14.47
C LEU A 131 1.38 5.43 -13.63
N TYR A 132 1.45 5.24 -12.32
CA TYR A 132 0.32 5.38 -11.41
C TYR A 132 0.26 6.75 -10.71
N HIS A 133 1.10 7.70 -11.11
CA HIS A 133 1.18 9.04 -10.48
C HIS A 133 1.24 8.97 -8.93
N LEU A 134 2.04 8.01 -8.41
CA LEU A 134 2.06 7.69 -6.98
C LEU A 134 2.50 8.87 -6.12
N ASP A 135 3.29 9.77 -6.65
CA ASP A 135 3.69 11.02 -5.99
C ASP A 135 2.50 11.95 -5.66
N THR A 136 1.36 11.73 -6.31
CA THR A 136 0.10 12.42 -6.04
C THR A 136 -0.89 11.49 -5.32
N LEU A 137 -1.02 10.25 -5.80
CA LEU A 137 -1.95 9.28 -5.24
C LEU A 137 -1.60 8.88 -3.79
N HIS A 138 -0.31 8.75 -3.48
CA HIS A 138 0.19 8.46 -2.13
C HIS A 138 1.56 9.08 -1.86
N PRO A 139 1.66 10.41 -1.65
CA PRO A 139 2.92 11.14 -1.51
C PRO A 139 3.86 10.59 -0.44
N ASN A 140 3.32 10.06 0.68
CA ASN A 140 4.12 9.51 1.76
C ASN A 140 4.91 8.25 1.35
N VAL A 141 4.27 7.29 0.68
CA VAL A 141 4.96 6.07 0.19
C VAL A 141 5.96 6.44 -0.89
N ALA A 142 5.61 7.38 -1.78
CA ALA A 142 6.54 7.89 -2.78
C ALA A 142 7.77 8.55 -2.14
N ALA A 143 7.57 9.35 -1.08
CA ALA A 143 8.66 9.96 -0.32
C ALA A 143 9.59 8.89 0.30
N GLN A 144 9.03 7.89 0.96
CA GLN A 144 9.81 6.80 1.58
C GLN A 144 10.69 6.08 0.54
N PHE A 145 10.14 5.77 -0.64
CA PHE A 145 10.91 5.15 -1.72
C PHE A 145 12.06 6.05 -2.23
N GLN A 146 11.80 7.35 -2.43
CA GLN A 146 12.83 8.29 -2.88
C GLN A 146 13.91 8.47 -1.81
N PHE A 147 13.55 8.46 -0.53
CA PHE A 147 14.50 8.56 0.58
C PHE A 147 15.40 7.33 0.64
N GLN A 148 14.84 6.11 0.57
CA GLN A 148 15.63 4.88 0.54
C GLN A 148 16.53 4.81 -0.70
N SER A 149 16.04 5.25 -1.87
CA SER A 149 16.87 5.37 -3.07
C SER A 149 18.05 6.33 -2.88
N ALA A 150 17.84 7.45 -2.18
CA ALA A 150 18.91 8.39 -1.87
C ALA A 150 19.96 7.78 -0.95
N ILE A 151 19.57 6.99 0.06
CA ILE A 151 20.50 6.25 0.93
C ILE A 151 21.36 5.30 0.09
N VAL A 152 20.74 4.46 -0.76
CA VAL A 152 21.45 3.53 -1.65
C VAL A 152 22.51 4.25 -2.47
N TYR A 153 22.13 5.35 -3.14
CA TYR A 153 23.08 6.11 -3.94
C TYR A 153 24.20 6.74 -3.11
N ALA A 154 23.88 7.29 -1.95
CA ALA A 154 24.86 7.93 -1.08
C ALA A 154 25.90 6.94 -0.53
N VAL A 155 25.49 5.75 -0.04
CA VAL A 155 26.41 4.74 0.49
C VAL A 155 27.31 4.12 -0.59
N ASN A 156 26.93 4.26 -1.87
CA ASN A 156 27.72 3.83 -3.02
C ASN A 156 28.50 4.97 -3.69
N GLY A 157 28.57 6.16 -3.08
CA GLY A 157 29.31 7.31 -3.59
C GLY A 157 28.70 7.96 -4.85
N ARG A 158 27.44 7.65 -5.17
CA ARG A 158 26.70 8.18 -6.30
C ARG A 158 25.97 9.49 -5.87
N GLU A 159 26.76 10.51 -5.57
CA GLU A 159 26.29 11.75 -4.94
C GLU A 159 25.27 12.53 -5.75
N GLU A 160 25.42 12.58 -7.06
CA GLU A 160 24.49 13.30 -7.96
C GLU A 160 23.12 12.61 -7.98
N GLU A 161 23.11 11.28 -8.06
CA GLU A 161 21.89 10.48 -8.04
C GLU A 161 21.21 10.54 -6.67
N ALA A 162 21.99 10.55 -5.58
CA ALA A 162 21.48 10.75 -4.22
C ALA A 162 20.77 12.10 -4.08
N LEU A 163 21.40 13.18 -4.54
CA LEU A 163 20.78 14.51 -4.54
C LEU A 163 19.54 14.56 -5.45
N ALA A 164 19.57 13.88 -6.59
CA ALA A 164 18.40 13.81 -7.48
C ALA A 164 17.23 13.05 -6.81
N ALA A 165 17.48 12.00 -6.06
CA ALA A 165 16.47 11.28 -5.29
C ALA A 165 15.93 12.15 -4.14
N LEU A 166 16.81 12.86 -3.41
CA LEU A 166 16.41 13.79 -2.36
C LEU A 166 15.55 14.96 -2.88
N ARG A 167 15.83 15.49 -4.09
CA ARG A 167 14.93 16.49 -4.71
C ARG A 167 13.53 15.96 -5.01
N ARG A 168 13.42 14.68 -5.39
CA ARG A 168 12.10 14.04 -5.58
C ARG A 168 11.41 13.79 -4.23
N PHE A 169 12.17 13.36 -3.23
CA PHE A 169 11.70 13.25 -1.85
C PHE A 169 11.11 14.57 -1.36
N GLU A 170 11.84 15.68 -1.52
CA GLU A 170 11.38 17.03 -1.15
C GLU A 170 10.02 17.36 -1.80
N LYS A 171 9.86 17.11 -3.11
CA LYS A 171 8.60 17.35 -3.82
C LYS A 171 7.43 16.53 -3.26
N CYS A 172 7.67 15.29 -2.83
CA CYS A 172 6.64 14.47 -2.21
C CYS A 172 6.27 15.01 -0.81
N ILE A 173 7.26 15.46 -0.03
CA ILE A 173 7.03 16.07 1.28
C ILE A 173 6.26 17.41 1.14
N ASP A 174 6.58 18.23 0.15
CA ASP A 174 5.85 19.48 -0.11
C ASP A 174 4.35 19.22 -0.35
N LYS A 175 4.01 18.15 -1.08
CA LYS A 175 2.60 17.75 -1.27
C LYS A 175 1.90 17.38 0.04
N LEU A 176 2.60 16.72 0.97
CA LEU A 176 2.05 16.39 2.29
C LEU A 176 1.77 17.64 3.15
N PHE A 177 2.46 18.75 2.88
CA PHE A 177 2.26 20.01 3.60
C PHE A 177 1.19 20.90 3.00
N GLN A 178 0.72 20.63 1.76
CA GLN A 178 -0.34 21.42 1.12
C GLN A 178 -1.72 21.04 1.70
N PRO A 179 -2.52 21.99 2.22
CA PRO A 179 -3.81 21.68 2.85
C PRO A 179 -4.79 20.96 1.92
N GLU A 180 -4.76 21.31 0.62
CA GLU A 180 -5.65 20.76 -0.41
C GLU A 180 -5.26 19.36 -0.87
N GLN A 181 -4.04 18.92 -0.57
CA GLN A 181 -3.47 17.61 -0.98
C GLN A 181 -3.04 16.75 0.20
N SER A 182 -3.35 17.17 1.44
CA SER A 182 -2.94 16.45 2.65
C SER A 182 -3.72 15.17 2.92
N GLY A 183 -4.82 14.95 2.22
CA GLY A 183 -5.65 13.75 2.31
C GLY A 183 -5.32 12.73 1.20
N LEU A 184 -5.61 11.45 1.48
CA LEU A 184 -5.58 10.42 0.46
C LEU A 184 -6.86 10.49 -0.37
N HIS A 185 -6.72 10.50 -1.69
CA HIS A 185 -7.82 10.53 -2.64
C HIS A 185 -7.49 9.66 -3.84
N GLY A 186 -8.54 9.13 -4.47
CA GLY A 186 -8.43 8.53 -5.78
C GLY A 186 -8.13 9.57 -6.88
N ASP A 187 -7.96 9.11 -8.08
CA ASP A 187 -7.76 9.92 -9.27
C ASP A 187 -8.73 9.51 -10.39
N GLY A 188 -8.48 9.92 -11.64
CA GLY A 188 -9.31 9.54 -12.77
C GLY A 188 -9.32 8.03 -13.06
N TYR A 189 -8.27 7.29 -12.66
CA TYR A 189 -8.19 5.84 -12.78
C TYR A 189 -8.79 5.15 -11.56
N PHE A 190 -8.41 5.54 -10.35
CA PHE A 190 -8.94 5.06 -9.08
C PHE A 190 -10.18 5.85 -8.62
N ASN A 191 -11.15 6.00 -9.49
CA ASN A 191 -12.34 6.87 -9.30
C ASN A 191 -13.38 6.33 -8.31
N GLN A 192 -13.19 5.14 -7.76
CA GLN A 192 -14.06 4.53 -6.73
C GLN A 192 -13.30 4.33 -5.39
N LEU A 193 -12.08 4.85 -5.29
CA LEU A 193 -11.22 4.62 -4.12
C LEU A 193 -11.68 5.41 -2.90
N ASP A 194 -12.21 6.64 -3.08
CA ASP A 194 -12.57 7.54 -2.00
C ASP A 194 -13.62 6.93 -1.07
N ALA A 195 -14.63 6.26 -1.63
CA ALA A 195 -15.65 5.59 -0.85
C ALA A 195 -15.11 4.47 0.06
N TRP A 196 -13.98 3.87 -0.29
CA TRP A 196 -13.29 2.90 0.56
C TRP A 196 -12.40 3.60 1.59
N ILE A 197 -11.66 4.65 1.20
CA ILE A 197 -10.83 5.45 2.11
C ILE A 197 -11.66 6.04 3.24
N ASP A 198 -12.84 6.59 2.96
CA ASP A 198 -13.73 7.19 3.95
C ASP A 198 -14.20 6.19 5.03
N ARG A 199 -14.15 4.89 4.75
CA ARG A 199 -14.48 3.84 5.71
C ARG A 199 -13.30 3.43 6.61
N LEU A 200 -12.07 3.87 6.28
CA LEU A 200 -10.92 3.60 7.13
C LEU A 200 -11.02 4.39 8.45
N PRO A 201 -10.45 3.88 9.55
CA PRO A 201 -10.53 4.53 10.87
C PRO A 201 -10.04 5.98 10.92
N LEU A 202 -9.08 6.33 10.06
CA LEU A 202 -8.53 7.67 9.92
C LEU A 202 -9.08 8.42 8.69
N GLY A 203 -9.90 7.75 7.87
CA GLY A 203 -10.35 8.30 6.59
C GLY A 203 -9.18 8.70 5.71
N SER A 204 -9.33 9.83 5.01
CA SER A 204 -8.28 10.39 4.16
C SER A 204 -7.18 11.15 4.93
N MET A 205 -7.33 11.37 6.24
CA MET A 205 -6.44 12.24 7.01
C MET A 205 -5.06 11.63 7.26
N ALA A 206 -4.03 12.45 7.20
CA ALA A 206 -2.69 12.05 7.62
C ALA A 206 -2.67 11.75 9.14
N PRO A 207 -2.07 10.61 9.56
CA PRO A 207 -2.08 10.20 10.97
C PRO A 207 -1.18 11.05 11.87
N ARG A 208 -0.38 11.94 11.30
CA ARG A 208 0.63 12.74 12.02
C ARG A 208 0.54 14.21 11.66
N ASP A 209 0.75 15.08 12.65
CA ASP A 209 0.80 16.51 12.41
C ASP A 209 2.10 16.95 11.71
N LYS A 210 2.09 18.17 11.19
CA LYS A 210 3.22 18.72 10.42
C LYS A 210 4.47 18.91 11.28
N SER A 211 4.33 19.17 12.59
CA SER A 211 5.47 19.35 13.50
C SER A 211 6.22 18.05 13.71
N PHE A 212 5.48 16.95 13.87
CA PHE A 212 6.05 15.60 13.97
C PHE A 212 6.78 15.20 12.70
N ILE A 213 6.18 15.48 11.52
CA ILE A 213 6.82 15.18 10.23
C ILE A 213 8.14 15.94 10.12
N ARG A 214 8.18 17.25 10.45
CA ARG A 214 9.42 18.03 10.40
C ARG A 214 10.49 17.52 11.35
N GLN A 215 10.12 17.09 12.55
CA GLN A 215 11.07 16.48 13.47
C GLN A 215 11.65 15.19 12.91
N SER A 216 10.81 14.31 12.36
CA SER A 216 11.26 13.08 11.72
C SER A 216 12.19 13.35 10.52
N LEU A 217 11.95 14.43 9.76
CA LEU A 217 12.82 14.86 8.66
C LEU A 217 14.20 15.32 9.17
N ARG A 218 14.26 16.09 10.26
CA ARG A 218 15.54 16.47 10.87
C ARG A 218 16.37 15.25 11.27
N GLU A 219 15.72 14.27 11.90
CA GLU A 219 16.37 13.02 12.32
C GLU A 219 16.84 12.19 11.13
N ALA A 220 16.02 12.09 10.08
CA ALA A 220 16.35 11.32 8.88
C ALA A 220 17.51 11.94 8.08
N LEU A 221 17.57 13.26 7.94
CA LEU A 221 18.58 13.94 7.13
C LEU A 221 19.96 14.02 7.78
N VAL A 222 20.09 13.69 9.07
CA VAL A 222 21.40 13.53 9.75
C VAL A 222 21.94 12.11 9.66
N TYR A 223 21.24 11.20 8.98
CA TYR A 223 21.64 9.81 8.83
C TYR A 223 23.06 9.68 8.22
N PRO A 224 23.93 8.78 8.74
CA PRO A 224 25.34 8.72 8.34
C PRO A 224 25.57 8.46 6.84
N ALA A 225 24.63 7.86 6.15
CA ALA A 225 24.71 7.67 4.69
C ALA A 225 24.94 8.99 3.93
N PHE A 226 24.46 10.13 4.47
CA PHE A 226 24.58 11.43 3.83
C PHE A 226 25.81 12.23 4.26
N ASP A 227 26.74 11.66 5.02
CA ASP A 227 27.93 12.37 5.51
C ASP A 227 28.75 12.99 4.37
N SER A 228 28.87 12.30 3.23
CA SER A 228 29.57 12.84 2.05
C SER A 228 28.87 14.03 1.38
N LEU A 229 27.58 14.22 1.65
CA LEU A 229 26.77 15.30 1.08
C LEU A 229 26.69 16.53 1.96
N LYS A 230 27.06 16.46 3.25
CA LYS A 230 26.86 17.52 4.24
C LYS A 230 27.50 18.85 3.86
N GLU A 231 28.66 18.82 3.20
CA GLU A 231 29.38 20.01 2.76
C GLU A 231 28.87 20.58 1.44
N LYS A 232 27.95 19.89 0.77
CA LYS A 232 27.39 20.37 -0.51
C LYS A 232 26.31 21.42 -0.27
N GLU A 233 26.47 22.57 -0.89
CA GLU A 233 25.53 23.69 -0.79
C GLU A 233 24.09 23.27 -1.14
N GLU A 234 23.93 22.41 -2.14
CA GLU A 234 22.63 21.90 -2.56
C GLU A 234 21.95 21.08 -1.47
N PHE A 235 22.69 20.16 -0.80
CA PHE A 235 22.18 19.37 0.30
C PHE A 235 21.79 20.26 1.49
N GLN A 236 22.64 21.23 1.85
CA GLN A 236 22.36 22.17 2.94
C GLN A 236 21.08 23.00 2.67
N LYS A 237 20.89 23.47 1.45
CA LYS A 237 19.66 24.17 1.03
C LYS A 237 18.43 23.27 1.11
N LEU A 238 18.53 22.01 0.71
CA LEU A 238 17.46 21.04 0.80
C LEU A 238 17.08 20.76 2.26
N VAL A 239 18.08 20.51 3.12
CA VAL A 239 17.85 20.32 4.55
C VAL A 239 17.14 21.53 5.15
N TYR A 240 17.61 22.75 4.88
CA TYR A 240 16.97 23.97 5.38
C TYR A 240 15.50 24.07 4.93
N ARG A 241 15.18 23.87 3.66
CA ARG A 241 13.79 23.93 3.16
C ARG A 241 12.89 22.89 3.82
N LEU A 242 13.35 21.65 3.96
CA LEU A 242 12.57 20.57 4.57
C LEU A 242 12.35 20.73 6.06
N THR A 243 13.30 21.35 6.78
CA THR A 243 13.26 21.40 8.25
C THR A 243 12.80 22.75 8.79
N GLU A 244 13.12 23.85 8.09
CA GLU A 244 12.87 25.23 8.56
C GLU A 244 11.96 26.04 7.62
N GLY A 245 12.05 25.80 6.31
CA GLY A 245 11.48 26.67 5.26
C GLY A 245 9.96 26.65 5.08
N GLY A 246 9.20 25.93 5.90
CA GLY A 246 7.73 25.80 5.76
C GLY A 246 6.93 26.77 6.65
N GLY A 247 7.52 27.82 7.19
CA GLY A 247 6.88 28.73 8.16
C GLY A 247 6.54 30.16 7.70
N GLU A 248 6.95 30.57 6.51
CA GLU A 248 6.89 32.00 6.13
C GLU A 248 6.06 32.33 4.87
N ASN A 249 5.09 31.52 4.48
CA ASN A 249 4.07 31.98 3.51
C ASN A 249 2.71 31.34 3.85
N ALA A 250 2.04 31.90 4.82
CA ALA A 250 0.60 31.73 5.06
C ALA A 250 -0.02 33.12 5.22
#